data_541473e0c1ee541a0215f161d49de9ee
#
_entry.id   541473e0c1ee541a0215f161d49de9ee
#
_cell.length_a   1.000
_cell.length_b   1.000
_cell.length_c   1.000
_cell.angle_alpha   90.00
_cell.angle_beta   90.00
_cell.angle_gamma   90.00
#
_symmetry.space_group_name_H-M   'P 1'
#
loop_
_entity.id
_entity.type
_entity.pdbx_description
1 polymer ?
#
loop_
_entity_poly.entity_id
_entity_poly.type
_entity_poly.pdbx_seq_one_letter_code
_entity_poly.pdbx_strand_id
1 'polypeptide(L)'
;MRFQGKVALISAAGAGIGRATATIMAREGGDIVAVDVEQGALDRLTADVTAAGARALPLRADALDAASVEGAVKQAVDTYGRIDILVNAVGGSTVVGRPAALLDELTLEEWQKLLHFNLTGTFLFCHAVIPVMKRQQSGKIVNLSSIAGRGLSQSSSSAYATAKGGVIALTRKLAFELGPNGVTVNAIAPSLTLSERIRPHWERRSAEGQAAEIRRTPLGRVATPEDQARVICFLASSDADFVTGVTIDVTGGQ
;
A
#
# COMPACT_ATOMS: atom_id res chain seq x y z
N MET A 1 -21.71 -8.37 -1.25
CA MET A 1 -20.49 -7.81 -0.62
C MET A 1 -19.27 -8.41 -1.33
N ARG A 2 -18.38 -7.55 -1.87
CA ARG A 2 -17.24 -8.00 -2.71
C ARG A 2 -16.23 -8.90 -1.98
N PHE A 3 -16.10 -8.73 -0.66
CA PHE A 3 -15.08 -9.42 0.14
C PHE A 3 -15.65 -10.44 1.13
N GLN A 4 -16.91 -10.82 0.99
CA GLN A 4 -17.55 -11.81 1.87
C GLN A 4 -16.74 -13.12 1.93
N GLY A 5 -16.32 -13.51 3.13
CA GLY A 5 -15.52 -14.73 3.36
C GLY A 5 -14.06 -14.64 2.89
N LYS A 6 -13.56 -13.43 2.58
CA LYS A 6 -12.16 -13.18 2.22
C LYS A 6 -11.37 -12.64 3.40
N VAL A 7 -10.11 -13.02 3.48
CA VAL A 7 -9.14 -12.55 4.48
C VAL A 7 -8.14 -11.63 3.78
N ALA A 8 -8.09 -10.37 4.19
CA ALA A 8 -7.16 -9.38 3.66
C ALA A 8 -6.07 -9.04 4.68
N LEU A 9 -4.81 -9.30 4.35
CA LEU A 9 -3.65 -8.82 5.08
C LEU A 9 -3.21 -7.47 4.49
N ILE A 10 -3.19 -6.44 5.34
CA ILE A 10 -2.87 -5.08 4.93
C ILE A 10 -1.72 -4.56 5.80
N SER A 11 -0.60 -4.22 5.19
CA SER A 11 0.54 -3.59 5.86
C SER A 11 0.36 -2.08 5.94
N ALA A 12 0.91 -1.43 6.99
CA ALA A 12 0.65 -0.02 7.32
C ALA A 12 -0.86 0.29 7.39
N ALA A 13 -1.61 -0.61 8.03
CA ALA A 13 -3.07 -0.56 8.07
C ALA A 13 -3.61 0.50 9.03
N GLY A 14 -2.79 1.03 9.93
CA GLY A 14 -3.24 1.94 11.00
C GLY A 14 -3.61 3.34 10.55
N ALA A 15 -3.17 3.77 9.35
CA ALA A 15 -3.39 5.13 8.86
C ALA A 15 -3.48 5.20 7.33
N GLY A 16 -3.92 6.35 6.81
CA GLY A 16 -3.89 6.71 5.40
C GLY A 16 -4.57 5.71 4.48
N ILE A 17 -3.90 5.36 3.38
CA ILE A 17 -4.44 4.49 2.33
C ILE A 17 -4.70 3.07 2.86
N GLY A 18 -3.80 2.54 3.71
CA GLY A 18 -3.98 1.22 4.32
C GLY A 18 -5.23 1.15 5.18
N ARG A 19 -5.45 2.15 6.07
CA ARG A 19 -6.66 2.23 6.91
C ARG A 19 -7.93 2.39 6.09
N ALA A 20 -7.93 3.28 5.10
CA ALA A 20 -9.08 3.47 4.23
C ALA A 20 -9.43 2.17 3.47
N THR A 21 -8.41 1.43 2.99
CA THR A 21 -8.60 0.14 2.33
C THR A 21 -9.21 -0.89 3.28
N ALA A 22 -8.63 -1.04 4.48
CA ALA A 22 -9.15 -1.96 5.51
C ALA A 22 -10.62 -1.66 5.86
N THR A 23 -10.94 -0.39 6.05
CA THR A 23 -12.30 0.04 6.39
C THR A 23 -13.30 -0.26 5.27
N ILE A 24 -12.94 -0.03 4.01
CA ILE A 24 -13.81 -0.35 2.87
C ILE A 24 -13.98 -1.87 2.75
N MET A 25 -12.92 -2.65 2.81
CA MET A 25 -12.99 -4.11 2.73
C MET A 25 -13.83 -4.71 3.85
N ALA A 26 -13.69 -4.21 5.08
CA ALA A 26 -14.50 -4.64 6.24
C ALA A 26 -16.00 -4.37 6.01
N ARG A 27 -16.35 -3.16 5.57
CA ARG A 27 -17.76 -2.80 5.26
C ARG A 27 -18.35 -3.67 4.14
N GLU A 28 -17.51 -4.27 3.32
CA GLU A 28 -17.90 -5.15 2.23
C GLU A 28 -17.72 -6.65 2.57
N GLY A 29 -17.62 -6.98 3.87
CA GLY A 29 -17.68 -8.33 4.41
C GLY A 29 -16.34 -9.07 4.51
N GLY A 30 -15.21 -8.38 4.31
CA GLY A 30 -13.88 -8.97 4.42
C GLY A 30 -13.33 -8.95 5.84
N ASP A 31 -12.70 -10.03 6.26
CA ASP A 31 -11.93 -10.10 7.51
C ASP A 31 -10.56 -9.44 7.31
N ILE A 32 -10.09 -8.69 8.31
CA ILE A 32 -8.90 -7.85 8.20
C ILE A 32 -7.79 -8.33 9.13
N VAL A 33 -6.65 -8.66 8.56
CA VAL A 33 -5.37 -8.77 9.27
C VAL A 33 -4.65 -7.44 9.10
N ALA A 34 -4.67 -6.63 10.15
CA ALA A 34 -4.10 -5.29 10.16
C ALA A 34 -2.67 -5.32 10.73
N VAL A 35 -1.68 -4.99 9.91
CA VAL A 35 -0.28 -4.95 10.34
C VAL A 35 0.22 -3.50 10.37
N ASP A 36 0.72 -3.05 11.53
CA ASP A 36 1.32 -1.73 11.71
C ASP A 36 2.33 -1.75 12.89
N VAL A 37 3.19 -0.76 12.98
CA VAL A 37 4.09 -0.57 14.13
C VAL A 37 3.41 0.17 15.29
N GLU A 38 2.34 0.92 15.01
CA GLU A 38 1.65 1.79 15.95
C GLU A 38 0.42 1.11 16.56
N GLN A 39 0.56 0.58 17.79
CA GLN A 39 -0.52 -0.15 18.47
C GLN A 39 -1.82 0.67 18.59
N GLY A 40 -1.73 1.93 18.99
CA GLY A 40 -2.94 2.76 19.12
C GLY A 40 -3.69 3.02 17.79
N ALA A 41 -3.00 2.95 16.66
CA ALA A 41 -3.63 3.02 15.34
C ALA A 41 -4.33 1.70 14.99
N LEU A 42 -3.72 0.56 15.33
CA LEU A 42 -4.34 -0.76 15.20
C LEU A 42 -5.60 -0.90 16.07
N ASP A 43 -5.57 -0.38 17.30
CA ASP A 43 -6.73 -0.43 18.20
C ASP A 43 -7.93 0.35 17.63
N ARG A 44 -7.68 1.55 17.10
CA ARG A 44 -8.71 2.35 16.43
C ARG A 44 -9.29 1.64 15.19
N LEU A 45 -8.41 1.08 14.35
CA LEU A 45 -8.86 0.34 13.17
C LEU A 45 -9.67 -0.90 13.55
N THR A 46 -9.25 -1.62 14.60
CA THR A 46 -9.97 -2.80 15.10
C THR A 46 -11.38 -2.43 15.51
N ALA A 47 -11.57 -1.31 16.20
CA ALA A 47 -12.90 -0.81 16.57
C ALA A 47 -13.75 -0.51 15.32
N ASP A 48 -13.18 0.18 14.31
CA ASP A 48 -13.87 0.51 13.05
C ASP A 48 -14.29 -0.75 12.28
N VAL A 49 -13.40 -1.76 12.19
CA VAL A 49 -13.65 -3.04 11.50
C VAL A 49 -14.74 -3.84 12.22
N THR A 50 -14.67 -3.92 13.55
CA THR A 50 -15.67 -4.62 14.37
C THR A 50 -17.03 -3.96 14.28
N ALA A 51 -17.08 -2.62 14.30
CA ALA A 51 -18.33 -1.86 14.11
C ALA A 51 -18.95 -2.08 12.72
N ALA A 52 -18.16 -2.42 11.71
CA ALA A 52 -18.62 -2.81 10.39
C ALA A 52 -19.13 -4.27 10.31
N GLY A 53 -19.04 -5.04 11.42
CA GLY A 53 -19.48 -6.44 11.49
C GLY A 53 -18.45 -7.46 10.96
N ALA A 54 -17.20 -7.04 10.71
CA ALA A 54 -16.12 -7.90 10.25
C ALA A 54 -15.19 -8.28 11.42
N ARG A 55 -14.39 -9.34 11.23
CA ARG A 55 -13.35 -9.71 12.20
C ARG A 55 -12.06 -8.96 11.90
N ALA A 56 -11.37 -8.53 12.97
CA ALA A 56 -10.07 -7.90 12.89
C ALA A 56 -9.01 -8.72 13.65
N LEU A 57 -7.83 -8.87 13.07
CA LEU A 57 -6.64 -9.38 13.73
C LEU A 57 -5.57 -8.27 13.68
N PRO A 58 -5.44 -7.45 14.74
CA PRO A 58 -4.38 -6.46 14.80
C PRO A 58 -3.05 -7.13 15.17
N LEU A 59 -2.02 -6.89 14.36
CA LEU A 59 -0.68 -7.43 14.56
C LEU A 59 0.34 -6.30 14.55
N ARG A 60 0.95 -6.06 15.70
CA ARG A 60 2.07 -5.12 15.77
C ARG A 60 3.32 -5.79 15.21
N ALA A 61 3.77 -5.31 14.03
CA ALA A 61 4.94 -5.85 13.36
C ALA A 61 5.66 -4.76 12.56
N ASP A 62 6.99 -4.86 12.50
CA ASP A 62 7.81 -4.02 11.65
C ASP A 62 7.88 -4.66 10.25
N ALA A 63 7.39 -3.94 9.26
CA ALA A 63 7.43 -4.34 7.85
C ALA A 63 8.85 -4.46 7.26
N LEU A 64 9.86 -3.98 7.96
CA LEU A 64 11.26 -4.01 7.56
C LEU A 64 12.05 -5.14 8.26
N ASP A 65 11.44 -5.83 9.20
CA ASP A 65 12.02 -6.99 9.86
C ASP A 65 11.39 -8.30 9.34
N ALA A 66 12.21 -9.12 8.69
CA ALA A 66 11.75 -10.36 8.07
C ALA A 66 11.07 -11.31 9.07
N ALA A 67 11.64 -11.48 10.27
CA ALA A 67 11.06 -12.36 11.29
C ALA A 67 9.71 -11.84 11.80
N SER A 68 9.58 -10.51 11.93
CA SER A 68 8.33 -9.84 12.31
C SER A 68 7.24 -10.07 11.26
N VAL A 69 7.58 -9.92 9.97
CA VAL A 69 6.66 -10.15 8.85
C VAL A 69 6.25 -11.63 8.76
N GLU A 70 7.20 -12.56 8.84
CA GLU A 70 6.91 -14.00 8.84
C GLU A 70 6.00 -14.40 10.02
N GLY A 71 6.27 -13.86 11.21
CA GLY A 71 5.44 -14.05 12.39
C GLY A 71 4.01 -13.55 12.19
N ALA A 72 3.84 -12.38 11.59
CA ALA A 72 2.51 -11.82 11.29
C ALA A 72 1.75 -12.68 10.28
N VAL A 73 2.40 -13.13 9.21
CA VAL A 73 1.78 -14.01 8.21
C VAL A 73 1.41 -15.36 8.83
N LYS A 74 2.28 -15.93 9.66
CA LYS A 74 1.98 -17.16 10.39
C LYS A 74 0.75 -17.01 11.28
N GLN A 75 0.67 -15.96 12.09
CA GLN A 75 -0.48 -15.70 12.96
C GLN A 75 -1.78 -15.52 12.16
N ALA A 76 -1.72 -14.85 11.00
CA ALA A 76 -2.87 -14.70 10.09
C ALA A 76 -3.37 -16.08 9.61
N VAL A 77 -2.46 -16.96 9.19
CA VAL A 77 -2.79 -18.31 8.73
C VAL A 77 -3.29 -19.18 9.90
N ASP A 78 -2.67 -19.12 11.06
CA ASP A 78 -3.12 -19.86 12.25
C ASP A 78 -4.54 -19.45 12.67
N THR A 79 -4.90 -18.17 12.50
CA THR A 79 -6.20 -17.63 12.92
C THR A 79 -7.32 -17.88 11.89
N TYR A 80 -7.03 -17.69 10.61
CA TYR A 80 -8.06 -17.70 9.55
C TYR A 80 -7.92 -18.89 8.58
N GLY A 81 -6.82 -19.63 8.61
CA GLY A 81 -6.54 -20.74 7.69
C GLY A 81 -6.15 -20.30 6.28
N ARG A 82 -6.23 -19.00 5.98
CA ARG A 82 -6.04 -18.45 4.63
C ARG A 82 -5.63 -16.99 4.61
N ILE A 83 -5.07 -16.55 3.48
CA ILE A 83 -4.89 -15.14 3.12
C ILE A 83 -5.28 -15.01 1.64
N ASP A 84 -6.40 -14.33 1.36
CA ASP A 84 -6.91 -14.15 -0.01
C ASP A 84 -6.31 -12.92 -0.68
N ILE A 85 -6.07 -11.87 0.11
CA ILE A 85 -5.65 -10.56 -0.37
C ILE A 85 -4.44 -10.09 0.45
N LEU A 86 -3.42 -9.60 -0.25
CA LEU A 86 -2.31 -8.85 0.33
C LEU A 86 -2.31 -7.43 -0.23
N VAL A 87 -2.32 -6.43 0.66
CA VAL A 87 -2.14 -5.02 0.29
C VAL A 87 -0.86 -4.50 0.93
N ASN A 88 0.12 -4.19 0.10
CA ASN A 88 1.40 -3.61 0.53
C ASN A 88 1.31 -2.08 0.54
N ALA A 89 0.95 -1.49 1.70
CA ALA A 89 0.75 -0.05 1.84
C ALA A 89 1.89 0.67 2.59
N VAL A 90 2.94 -0.04 3.00
CA VAL A 90 4.14 0.59 3.59
C VAL A 90 4.85 1.45 2.56
N GLY A 91 5.24 2.65 2.96
CA GLY A 91 6.03 3.53 2.11
C GLY A 91 5.84 5.01 2.39
N GLY A 92 6.65 5.81 1.73
CA GLY A 92 6.64 7.27 1.79
C GLY A 92 8.02 7.88 1.59
N SER A 93 8.08 9.13 1.14
CA SER A 93 9.32 9.88 0.94
C SER A 93 9.80 10.61 2.20
N THR A 94 8.91 10.83 3.18
CA THR A 94 9.18 11.66 4.38
C THR A 94 9.93 10.92 5.49
N VAL A 95 10.50 9.75 5.22
CA VAL A 95 11.36 9.01 6.16
C VAL A 95 12.79 9.55 6.24
N VAL A 96 13.12 10.50 5.36
CA VAL A 96 14.37 11.26 5.36
C VAL A 96 14.08 12.75 5.53
N GLY A 97 15.05 13.50 6.02
CA GLY A 97 14.88 14.94 6.30
C GLY A 97 14.67 15.79 5.03
N ARG A 98 15.16 15.34 3.87
CA ARG A 98 15.10 16.04 2.58
C ARG A 98 14.43 15.17 1.52
N PRO A 99 13.09 15.05 1.52
CA PRO A 99 12.36 14.13 0.63
C PRO A 99 12.52 14.42 -0.87
N ALA A 100 12.89 15.63 -1.23
CA ALA A 100 13.06 16.11 -2.61
C ALA A 100 14.52 16.41 -2.97
N ALA A 101 15.50 15.90 -2.19
CA ALA A 101 16.93 16.11 -2.47
C ALA A 101 17.31 15.62 -3.86
N LEU A 102 18.18 16.38 -4.54
CA LEU A 102 18.78 15.97 -5.81
C LEU A 102 19.74 14.79 -5.58
N LEU A 103 20.09 14.08 -6.65
CA LEU A 103 20.90 12.87 -6.54
C LEU A 103 22.28 13.12 -5.91
N ASP A 104 22.91 14.21 -6.28
CA ASP A 104 24.23 14.64 -5.77
C ASP A 104 24.19 15.17 -4.33
N GLU A 105 23.00 15.44 -3.80
CA GLU A 105 22.79 15.85 -2.41
C GLU A 105 22.44 14.67 -1.49
N LEU A 106 22.02 13.52 -2.05
CA LEU A 106 21.65 12.34 -1.26
C LEU A 106 22.87 11.66 -0.68
N THR A 107 22.83 11.34 0.60
CA THR A 107 23.82 10.44 1.20
C THR A 107 23.49 8.98 0.83
N LEU A 108 24.49 8.10 0.88
CA LEU A 108 24.28 6.66 0.69
C LEU A 108 23.30 6.09 1.73
N GLU A 109 23.32 6.60 2.95
CA GLU A 109 22.41 6.20 4.03
C GLU A 109 20.95 6.57 3.69
N GLU A 110 20.69 7.81 3.24
CA GLU A 110 19.35 8.26 2.81
C GLU A 110 18.86 7.43 1.62
N TRP A 111 19.75 7.15 0.66
CA TRP A 111 19.45 6.27 -0.48
C TRP A 111 19.03 4.88 -0.01
N GLN A 112 19.84 4.22 0.82
CA GLN A 112 19.56 2.87 1.34
C GLN A 112 18.29 2.85 2.17
N LYS A 113 18.06 3.85 3.03
CA LYS A 113 16.88 3.97 3.86
C LYS A 113 15.60 4.09 3.02
N LEU A 114 15.61 4.89 1.95
CA LEU A 114 14.47 5.04 1.05
C LEU A 114 14.17 3.75 0.27
N LEU A 115 15.19 3.05 -0.22
CA LEU A 115 15.03 1.75 -0.87
C LEU A 115 14.49 0.71 0.10
N HIS A 116 15.08 0.62 1.29
CA HIS A 116 14.66 -0.35 2.31
C HIS A 116 13.20 -0.12 2.73
N PHE A 117 12.84 1.11 3.05
CA PHE A 117 11.48 1.44 3.50
C PHE A 117 10.42 1.24 2.41
N ASN A 118 10.73 1.54 1.14
CA ASN A 118 9.72 1.58 0.08
C ASN A 118 9.69 0.34 -0.82
N LEU A 119 10.75 -0.46 -0.86
CA LEU A 119 10.84 -1.63 -1.72
C LEU A 119 11.03 -2.92 -0.92
N THR A 120 11.94 -2.95 0.04
CA THR A 120 12.22 -4.18 0.82
C THR A 120 10.99 -4.61 1.63
N GLY A 121 10.24 -3.70 2.25
CA GLY A 121 9.00 -4.06 2.96
C GLY A 121 7.96 -4.71 2.05
N THR A 122 7.78 -4.22 0.82
CA THR A 122 6.91 -4.86 -0.18
C THR A 122 7.40 -6.26 -0.53
N PHE A 123 8.71 -6.44 -0.72
CA PHE A 123 9.31 -7.75 -0.97
C PHE A 123 9.06 -8.72 0.17
N LEU A 124 9.29 -8.33 1.42
CA LEU A 124 9.16 -9.21 2.59
C LEU A 124 7.73 -9.76 2.73
N PHE A 125 6.71 -8.91 2.62
CA PHE A 125 5.32 -9.39 2.67
C PHE A 125 4.96 -10.27 1.47
N CYS A 126 5.38 -9.93 0.26
CA CYS A 126 5.18 -10.79 -0.90
C CYS A 126 5.85 -12.15 -0.69
N HIS A 127 7.11 -12.16 -0.23
CA HIS A 127 7.87 -13.38 0.04
C HIS A 127 7.16 -14.30 1.03
N ALA A 128 6.68 -13.76 2.13
CA ALA A 128 6.01 -14.53 3.19
C ALA A 128 4.61 -15.04 2.79
N VAL A 129 3.84 -14.25 2.00
CA VAL A 129 2.45 -14.59 1.63
C VAL A 129 2.36 -15.49 0.40
N ILE A 130 3.27 -15.38 -0.57
CA ILE A 130 3.26 -16.16 -1.82
C ILE A 130 3.15 -17.68 -1.59
N PRO A 131 3.88 -18.31 -0.64
CA PRO A 131 3.72 -19.74 -0.39
C PRO A 131 2.31 -20.13 0.05
N VAL A 132 1.62 -19.25 0.80
CA VAL A 132 0.23 -19.45 1.22
C VAL A 132 -0.70 -19.42 0.01
N MET A 133 -0.62 -18.39 -0.81
CA MET A 133 -1.45 -18.21 -2.00
C MET A 133 -1.21 -19.32 -3.05
N LYS A 134 0.06 -19.76 -3.20
CA LYS A 134 0.38 -20.91 -4.08
C LYS A 134 -0.29 -22.20 -3.63
N ARG A 135 -0.32 -22.49 -2.31
CA ARG A 135 -1.06 -23.66 -1.80
C ARG A 135 -2.57 -23.54 -2.00
N GLN A 136 -3.11 -22.32 -1.92
CA GLN A 136 -4.52 -22.02 -2.13
C GLN A 136 -4.91 -22.06 -3.63
N GLN A 137 -3.94 -21.97 -4.55
CA GLN A 137 -4.17 -21.77 -5.99
C GLN A 137 -5.07 -20.56 -6.28
N SER A 138 -4.96 -19.53 -5.45
CA SER A 138 -5.74 -18.29 -5.52
C SER A 138 -5.13 -17.23 -4.65
N GLY A 139 -5.19 -15.96 -5.08
CA GLY A 139 -4.77 -14.81 -4.32
C GLY A 139 -4.80 -13.52 -5.12
N LYS A 140 -4.82 -12.40 -4.41
CA LYS A 140 -4.76 -11.05 -4.98
C LYS A 140 -3.71 -10.24 -4.24
N ILE A 141 -2.72 -9.72 -4.94
CA ILE A 141 -1.69 -8.84 -4.39
C ILE A 141 -1.84 -7.46 -4.99
N VAL A 142 -1.95 -6.43 -4.16
CA VAL A 142 -1.99 -5.03 -4.60
C VAL A 142 -0.87 -4.26 -3.91
N ASN A 143 0.07 -3.75 -4.71
CA ASN A 143 1.22 -2.99 -4.25
C ASN A 143 1.00 -1.49 -4.39
N LEU A 144 1.50 -0.69 -3.44
CA LEU A 144 1.51 0.76 -3.56
C LEU A 144 2.85 1.25 -4.13
N SER A 145 2.82 1.64 -5.41
CA SER A 145 3.88 2.41 -6.04
C SER A 145 3.67 3.91 -5.81
N SER A 146 3.94 4.74 -6.79
CA SER A 146 3.76 6.20 -6.83
C SER A 146 3.93 6.69 -8.26
N ILE A 147 3.38 7.86 -8.59
CA ILE A 147 3.74 8.58 -9.83
C ILE A 147 5.25 8.88 -9.89
N ALA A 148 5.93 8.98 -8.74
CA ALA A 148 7.39 9.09 -8.69
C ALA A 148 8.08 7.89 -9.37
N GLY A 149 7.54 6.68 -9.21
CA GLY A 149 8.04 5.47 -9.88
C GLY A 149 7.81 5.48 -11.40
N ARG A 150 6.98 6.40 -11.90
CA ARG A 150 6.80 6.70 -13.34
C ARG A 150 7.74 7.80 -13.83
N GLY A 151 8.55 8.39 -12.94
CA GLY A 151 9.39 9.56 -13.26
C GLY A 151 8.62 10.89 -13.33
N LEU A 152 7.38 10.94 -12.85
CA LEU A 152 6.49 12.10 -13.01
C LEU A 152 6.47 13.06 -11.81
N SER A 153 7.13 12.74 -10.69
CA SER A 153 7.14 13.57 -9.49
C SER A 153 8.35 14.49 -9.44
N GLN A 154 8.12 15.79 -9.40
CA GLN A 154 9.16 16.81 -9.18
C GLN A 154 9.48 17.06 -7.70
N SER A 155 8.66 16.54 -6.77
CA SER A 155 8.75 16.78 -5.33
C SER A 155 9.26 15.56 -4.55
N SER A 156 9.88 14.60 -5.22
CA SER A 156 10.46 13.41 -4.62
C SER A 156 11.88 13.16 -5.11
N SER A 157 12.73 12.61 -4.24
CA SER A 157 14.10 12.26 -4.60
C SER A 157 14.16 11.12 -5.61
N SER A 158 15.29 11.04 -6.32
CA SER A 158 15.60 9.92 -7.22
C SER A 158 15.62 8.56 -6.51
N ALA A 159 16.03 8.50 -5.24
CA ALA A 159 15.99 7.28 -4.43
C ALA A 159 14.56 6.78 -4.21
N TYR A 160 13.62 7.68 -3.86
CA TYR A 160 12.21 7.32 -3.73
C TYR A 160 11.61 6.89 -5.07
N ALA A 161 11.90 7.62 -6.14
CA ALA A 161 11.47 7.29 -7.50
C ALA A 161 11.98 5.90 -7.92
N THR A 162 13.26 5.61 -7.67
CA THR A 162 13.87 4.30 -7.95
C THR A 162 13.18 3.18 -7.16
N ALA A 163 12.95 3.37 -5.85
CA ALA A 163 12.28 2.38 -5.03
C ALA A 163 10.85 2.09 -5.54
N LYS A 164 10.09 3.13 -5.88
CA LYS A 164 8.72 2.99 -6.38
C LYS A 164 8.67 2.46 -7.84
N GLY A 165 9.68 2.75 -8.66
CA GLY A 165 9.91 2.10 -9.94
C GLY A 165 10.21 0.61 -9.78
N GLY A 166 11.01 0.25 -8.76
CA GLY A 166 11.26 -1.14 -8.37
C GLY A 166 9.97 -1.91 -8.01
N VAL A 167 9.03 -1.26 -7.30
CA VAL A 167 7.72 -1.86 -7.00
C VAL A 167 6.92 -2.13 -8.28
N ILE A 168 6.97 -1.25 -9.29
CA ILE A 168 6.31 -1.46 -10.59
C ILE A 168 6.90 -2.69 -11.29
N ALA A 169 8.23 -2.78 -11.36
CA ALA A 169 8.94 -3.90 -11.97
C ALA A 169 8.64 -5.22 -11.23
N LEU A 170 8.70 -5.21 -9.89
CA LEU A 170 8.39 -6.36 -9.05
C LEU A 170 6.95 -6.85 -9.28
N THR A 171 5.98 -5.93 -9.32
CA THR A 171 4.57 -6.23 -9.59
C THR A 171 4.40 -6.98 -10.91
N ARG A 172 5.02 -6.48 -11.97
CA ARG A 172 4.94 -7.08 -13.30
C ARG A 172 5.59 -8.46 -13.36
N LYS A 173 6.74 -8.60 -12.69
CA LYS A 173 7.46 -9.88 -12.62
C LYS A 173 6.67 -10.92 -11.83
N LEU A 174 6.14 -10.57 -10.66
CA LEU A 174 5.34 -11.46 -9.83
C LEU A 174 4.02 -11.87 -10.52
N ALA A 175 3.38 -11.00 -11.27
CA ALA A 175 2.19 -11.35 -12.06
C ALA A 175 2.45 -12.48 -13.04
N PHE A 176 3.62 -12.45 -13.71
CA PHE A 176 4.04 -13.53 -14.61
C PHE A 176 4.35 -14.82 -13.84
N GLU A 177 5.06 -14.73 -12.71
CA GLU A 177 5.47 -15.90 -11.91
C GLU A 177 4.29 -16.61 -11.26
N LEU A 178 3.26 -15.85 -10.84
CA LEU A 178 2.16 -16.35 -10.01
C LEU A 178 0.87 -16.61 -10.79
N GLY A 179 0.78 -16.15 -12.03
CA GLY A 179 -0.36 -16.41 -12.91
C GLY A 179 -0.72 -17.89 -13.00
N PRO A 180 0.22 -18.83 -13.18
CA PRO A 180 -0.05 -20.27 -13.17
C PRO A 180 -0.68 -20.80 -11.88
N ASN A 181 -0.57 -20.07 -10.77
CA ASN A 181 -1.17 -20.41 -9.48
C ASN A 181 -2.49 -19.68 -9.21
N GLY A 182 -3.10 -19.04 -10.20
CA GLY A 182 -4.34 -18.29 -10.03
C GLY A 182 -4.20 -17.03 -9.16
N VAL A 183 -3.01 -16.46 -9.05
CA VAL A 183 -2.75 -15.26 -8.26
C VAL A 183 -2.55 -14.06 -9.18
N THR A 184 -3.32 -13.00 -8.97
CA THR A 184 -3.11 -11.72 -9.66
C THR A 184 -2.25 -10.79 -8.82
N VAL A 185 -1.37 -10.04 -9.47
CA VAL A 185 -0.49 -9.05 -8.83
C VAL A 185 -0.56 -7.74 -9.59
N ASN A 186 -1.05 -6.70 -8.93
CA ASN A 186 -1.22 -5.38 -9.50
C ASN A 186 -0.65 -4.30 -8.59
N ALA A 187 -0.53 -3.08 -9.09
CA ALA A 187 -0.15 -1.92 -8.31
C ALA A 187 -1.05 -0.72 -8.60
N ILE A 188 -1.06 0.23 -7.68
CA ILE A 188 -1.50 1.59 -7.95
C ILE A 188 -0.30 2.55 -7.86
N ALA A 189 -0.38 3.67 -8.58
CA ALA A 189 0.59 4.76 -8.52
C ALA A 189 -0.13 6.05 -8.11
N PRO A 190 -0.22 6.32 -6.79
CA PRO A 190 -0.81 7.53 -6.26
C PRO A 190 -0.03 8.81 -6.63
N SER A 191 -0.74 9.93 -6.81
CA SER A 191 -0.20 11.27 -6.65
C SER A 191 -0.25 11.71 -5.18
N LEU A 192 -0.08 13.02 -4.92
CA LEU A 192 -0.21 13.58 -3.58
C LEU A 192 -1.59 13.21 -2.99
N THR A 193 -1.55 12.51 -1.84
CA THR A 193 -2.74 12.03 -1.14
C THR A 193 -2.75 12.59 0.28
N LEU A 194 -3.82 13.25 0.69
CA LEU A 194 -3.97 13.90 2.01
C LEU A 194 -4.26 12.89 3.12
N SER A 195 -3.29 12.01 3.39
CA SER A 195 -3.30 11.17 4.57
C SER A 195 -2.99 11.95 5.84
N GLU A 196 -3.21 11.36 7.02
CA GLU A 196 -2.90 11.95 8.32
C GLU A 196 -1.43 12.40 8.41
N ARG A 197 -0.51 11.63 7.83
CA ARG A 197 0.93 11.97 7.77
C ARG A 197 1.22 13.17 6.86
N ILE A 198 0.52 13.29 5.75
CA ILE A 198 0.78 14.32 4.73
C ILE A 198 0.03 15.63 5.03
N ARG A 199 -1.12 15.56 5.69
CA ARG A 199 -1.96 16.72 6.00
C ARG A 199 -1.19 17.85 6.71
N PRO A 200 -0.36 17.63 7.74
CA PRO A 200 0.40 18.70 8.37
C PRO A 200 1.42 19.37 7.42
N HIS A 201 1.97 18.62 6.48
CA HIS A 201 2.87 19.19 5.46
C HIS A 201 2.10 20.02 4.43
N TRP A 202 0.90 19.58 4.07
CA TRP A 202 0.00 20.31 3.18
C TRP A 202 -0.47 21.64 3.80
N GLU A 203 -0.90 21.62 5.05
CA GLU A 203 -1.39 22.80 5.77
C GLU A 203 -0.32 23.87 5.99
N ARG A 204 0.96 23.49 6.04
CA ARG A 204 2.10 24.43 6.10
C ARG A 204 2.48 25.05 4.76
N ARG A 205 1.96 24.56 3.64
CA ARG A 205 2.19 25.18 2.34
C ARG A 205 1.45 26.52 2.26
N SER A 206 2.04 27.50 1.54
CA SER A 206 1.33 28.74 1.23
C SER A 206 0.06 28.46 0.42
N ALA A 207 -0.92 29.37 0.49
CA ALA A 207 -2.15 29.27 -0.30
C ALA A 207 -1.86 29.16 -1.81
N GLU A 208 -0.82 29.86 -2.29
CA GLU A 208 -0.38 29.75 -3.68
C GLU A 208 0.22 28.38 -4.00
N GLY A 209 1.02 27.81 -3.11
CA GLY A 209 1.59 26.47 -3.26
C GLY A 209 0.51 25.38 -3.26
N GLN A 210 -0.53 25.52 -2.43
CA GLN A 210 -1.69 24.64 -2.45
C GLN A 210 -2.48 24.78 -3.76
N ALA A 211 -2.75 26.02 -4.19
CA ALA A 211 -3.46 26.31 -5.43
C ALA A 211 -2.68 25.80 -6.67
N ALA A 212 -1.36 25.90 -6.67
CA ALA A 212 -0.51 25.37 -7.74
C ALA A 212 -0.62 23.85 -7.85
N GLU A 213 -0.61 23.12 -6.73
CA GLU A 213 -0.78 21.66 -6.72
C GLU A 213 -2.18 21.25 -7.20
N ILE A 214 -3.22 21.98 -6.78
CA ILE A 214 -4.60 21.74 -7.23
C ILE A 214 -4.73 22.00 -8.74
N ARG A 215 -4.14 23.09 -9.27
CA ARG A 215 -4.16 23.37 -10.71
C ARG A 215 -3.45 22.30 -11.56
N ARG A 216 -2.44 21.63 -11.01
CA ARG A 216 -1.75 20.51 -11.69
C ARG A 216 -2.59 19.25 -11.77
N THR A 217 -3.66 19.15 -10.96
CA THR A 217 -4.57 18.01 -10.96
C THR A 217 -5.81 18.36 -11.80
N PRO A 218 -6.01 17.78 -12.99
CA PRO A 218 -7.16 18.07 -13.85
C PRO A 218 -8.52 17.95 -13.16
N LEU A 219 -8.68 17.01 -12.19
CA LEU A 219 -9.90 16.91 -11.39
C LEU A 219 -10.06 18.01 -10.33
N GLY A 220 -9.18 19.01 -10.27
CA GLY A 220 -9.32 20.21 -9.45
C GLY A 220 -9.26 20.01 -7.94
N ARG A 221 -8.70 18.91 -7.46
CA ARG A 221 -8.51 18.63 -6.03
C ARG A 221 -7.35 17.69 -5.77
N VAL A 222 -6.84 17.69 -4.57
CA VAL A 222 -5.87 16.68 -4.09
C VAL A 222 -6.62 15.40 -3.73
N ALA A 223 -5.99 14.24 -3.93
CA ALA A 223 -6.58 12.94 -3.63
C ALA A 223 -6.73 12.71 -2.11
N THR A 224 -7.76 11.96 -1.75
CA THR A 224 -7.95 11.42 -0.40
C THR A 224 -7.47 9.97 -0.32
N PRO A 225 -7.23 9.41 0.88
CA PRO A 225 -6.97 7.98 1.05
C PRO A 225 -8.04 7.08 0.44
N GLU A 226 -9.31 7.49 0.50
CA GLU A 226 -10.45 6.74 -0.05
C GLU A 226 -10.43 6.68 -1.58
N ASP A 227 -9.95 7.72 -2.28
CA ASP A 227 -9.78 7.69 -3.74
C ASP A 227 -8.84 6.55 -4.15
N GLN A 228 -7.74 6.39 -3.42
CA GLN A 228 -6.76 5.33 -3.63
C GLN A 228 -7.32 3.95 -3.25
N ALA A 229 -7.93 3.87 -2.06
CA ALA A 229 -8.46 2.64 -1.51
C ALA A 229 -9.54 1.99 -2.38
N ARG A 230 -10.39 2.79 -3.04
CA ARG A 230 -11.41 2.27 -3.96
C ARG A 230 -10.81 1.54 -5.16
N VAL A 231 -9.69 2.04 -5.70
CA VAL A 231 -8.98 1.38 -6.80
C VAL A 231 -8.27 0.11 -6.31
N ILE A 232 -7.68 0.14 -5.10
CA ILE A 232 -7.12 -1.06 -4.45
C ILE A 232 -8.22 -2.12 -4.29
N CYS A 233 -9.39 -1.75 -3.77
CA CYS A 233 -10.52 -2.66 -3.57
C CYS A 233 -11.04 -3.23 -4.91
N PHE A 234 -11.05 -2.45 -6.00
CA PHE A 234 -11.35 -2.98 -7.33
C PHE A 234 -10.33 -4.06 -7.73
N LEU A 235 -9.03 -3.75 -7.66
CA LEU A 235 -7.96 -4.69 -8.04
C LEU A 235 -7.93 -5.95 -7.15
N ALA A 236 -8.39 -5.85 -5.91
CA ALA A 236 -8.45 -6.94 -4.95
C ALA A 236 -9.76 -7.76 -5.03
N SER A 237 -10.73 -7.34 -5.83
CA SER A 237 -12.04 -8.00 -5.98
C SER A 237 -12.10 -8.93 -7.19
N SER A 238 -13.20 -9.68 -7.32
CA SER A 238 -13.50 -10.48 -8.51
C SER A 238 -13.72 -9.65 -9.78
N ASP A 239 -14.04 -8.35 -9.63
CA ASP A 239 -14.21 -7.44 -10.78
C ASP A 239 -12.91 -7.27 -11.58
N ALA A 240 -11.76 -7.63 -10.99
CA ALA A 240 -10.44 -7.59 -11.61
C ALA A 240 -9.81 -8.99 -11.81
N ASP A 241 -10.60 -10.05 -11.99
CA ASP A 241 -10.06 -11.42 -12.10
C ASP A 241 -9.17 -11.64 -13.34
N PHE A 242 -9.37 -10.85 -14.40
CA PHE A 242 -8.54 -10.91 -15.61
C PHE A 242 -7.55 -9.72 -15.71
N VAL A 243 -7.31 -9.01 -14.60
CA VAL A 243 -6.35 -7.91 -14.52
C VAL A 243 -5.15 -8.33 -13.68
N THR A 244 -3.98 -8.43 -14.32
CA THR A 244 -2.73 -8.74 -13.62
C THR A 244 -1.53 -8.08 -14.30
N GLY A 245 -0.49 -7.72 -13.54
CA GLY A 245 0.73 -7.10 -14.04
C GLY A 245 0.60 -5.62 -14.37
N VAL A 246 -0.53 -4.98 -14.05
CA VAL A 246 -0.75 -3.56 -14.33
C VAL A 246 -0.39 -2.67 -13.14
N THR A 247 -0.08 -1.42 -13.44
CA THR A 247 -0.01 -0.32 -12.46
C THR A 247 -0.99 0.75 -12.90
N ILE A 248 -2.01 1.01 -12.08
CA ILE A 248 -3.02 2.04 -12.35
C ILE A 248 -2.60 3.35 -11.70
N ASP A 249 -2.50 4.41 -12.50
CA ASP A 249 -2.22 5.74 -12.01
C ASP A 249 -3.51 6.36 -11.42
N VAL A 250 -3.49 6.63 -10.10
CA VAL A 250 -4.62 7.20 -9.37
C VAL A 250 -4.26 8.63 -8.97
N THR A 251 -4.31 9.52 -9.94
CA THR A 251 -3.67 10.83 -9.89
C THR A 251 -4.62 12.00 -10.12
N GLY A 252 -5.86 11.75 -10.53
CA GLY A 252 -6.80 12.79 -10.95
C GLY A 252 -6.40 13.45 -12.27
N GLY A 253 -5.56 12.76 -13.10
CA GLY A 253 -5.16 13.19 -14.43
C GLY A 253 -3.77 13.83 -14.52
N GLN A 254 -2.97 13.81 -13.43
CA GLN A 254 -1.56 14.24 -13.45
C GLN A 254 -0.70 13.31 -14.30
#